data_3a7620e918c769fa7bff3cf7151cb267
#
_entry.id   3a7620e918c769fa7bff3cf7151cb267
#
_cell.length_a   1.000
_cell.length_b   1.000
_cell.length_c   1.000
_cell.angle_alpha   90.00
_cell.angle_beta   90.00
_cell.angle_gamma   90.00
#
_symmetry.space_group_name_H-M   'P 1'
#
loop_
_entity.id
_entity.type
_entity.pdbx_description
1 polymer ?
#
loop_
_entity_poly.entity_id
_entity_poly.type
_entity_poly.pdbx_seq_one_letter_code
_entity_poly.pdbx_strand_id
1 'polypeptide(L)'
;IDSEGVDVVVIDSVAALVPQAEIDGEMGQSHVGLQARLMSQALRKLTSSINKTQTTVIFINQIREKIGVMWGSPETTSGGRALKFYASVRIDIRRIETLKIGAEMIGNRVRAKIVKNKVAPPFKEAQFDIMFGQGISREGSLLDVGVDHGIVRKAGAWFTYDEIQLGQGKENSKRFLRENADIALQLETDVYKAVGMIEPDEATEEDTVEESEDATPEK
;
A
#
# COMPACT_ATOMS: atom_id res chain seq x y z
N ILE A 1 7.66 14.91 17.63
CA ILE A 1 6.75 15.67 16.76
C ILE A 1 7.00 17.17 16.97
N ASP A 2 6.95 17.67 18.20
CA ASP A 2 7.12 19.12 18.49
C ASP A 2 8.50 19.70 18.11
N SER A 3 9.50 18.86 17.84
CA SER A 3 10.83 19.28 17.41
C SER A 3 10.93 19.64 15.92
N GLU A 4 9.87 19.41 15.13
CA GLU A 4 9.82 19.60 13.68
C GLU A 4 10.90 18.84 12.88
N GLY A 5 11.64 17.95 13.55
CA GLY A 5 12.73 17.17 12.96
C GLY A 5 12.33 15.79 12.42
N VAL A 6 11.02 15.50 12.33
CA VAL A 6 10.52 14.17 11.93
C VAL A 6 9.27 14.30 11.05
N ASP A 7 9.33 13.79 9.84
CA ASP A 7 8.24 13.82 8.88
C ASP A 7 7.22 12.70 9.10
N VAL A 8 7.69 11.53 9.57
CA VAL A 8 6.85 10.34 9.80
C VAL A 8 7.15 9.71 11.15
N VAL A 9 6.09 9.42 11.90
CA VAL A 9 6.15 8.66 13.16
C VAL A 9 5.28 7.42 13.04
N VAL A 10 5.85 6.25 13.30
CA VAL A 10 5.12 4.96 13.31
C VAL A 10 5.03 4.44 14.73
N ILE A 11 3.82 4.10 15.18
CA ILE A 11 3.54 3.51 16.49
C ILE A 11 3.08 2.07 16.27
N ASP A 12 3.95 1.13 16.54
CA ASP A 12 3.68 -0.32 16.46
C ASP A 12 3.83 -0.94 17.87
N SER A 13 2.77 -1.28 18.50
CA SER A 13 1.35 -1.13 18.13
C SER A 13 0.60 -0.37 19.23
N VAL A 14 -0.61 0.09 18.93
CA VAL A 14 -1.51 0.72 19.93
C VAL A 14 -1.72 -0.19 21.14
N ALA A 15 -1.72 -1.51 20.96
CA ALA A 15 -1.88 -2.49 22.04
C ALA A 15 -0.75 -2.45 23.07
N ALA A 16 0.44 -2.00 22.68
CA ALA A 16 1.61 -1.89 23.54
C ALA A 16 1.67 -0.59 24.37
N LEU A 17 0.76 0.35 24.11
CA LEU A 17 0.65 1.59 24.89
C LEU A 17 -0.07 1.31 26.20
N VAL A 18 0.71 1.21 27.28
CA VAL A 18 0.21 0.88 28.62
C VAL A 18 0.08 2.16 29.46
N PRO A 19 -1.08 2.42 30.08
CA PRO A 19 -1.22 3.51 31.05
C PRO A 19 -0.34 3.33 32.29
N GLN A 20 0.20 4.42 32.81
CA GLN A 20 1.09 4.38 34.01
C GLN A 20 0.43 3.65 35.20
N ALA A 21 -0.85 3.88 35.42
CA ALA A 21 -1.59 3.24 36.51
C ALA A 21 -1.71 1.72 36.34
N GLU A 22 -1.56 1.18 35.13
CA GLU A 22 -1.54 -0.26 34.86
C GLU A 22 -0.14 -0.84 35.10
N ILE A 23 0.91 -0.02 34.86
CA ILE A 23 2.31 -0.39 35.15
C ILE A 23 2.54 -0.46 36.67
N ASP A 24 1.99 0.53 37.39
CA ASP A 24 2.15 0.65 38.85
C ASP A 24 1.22 -0.27 39.64
N GLY A 25 0.20 -0.86 38.97
CA GLY A 25 -0.80 -1.74 39.57
C GLY A 25 -0.29 -3.16 39.79
N GLU A 26 -1.01 -3.91 40.64
CA GLU A 26 -0.73 -5.34 40.87
C GLU A 26 -1.24 -6.20 39.73
N MET A 27 -0.55 -7.31 39.46
CA MET A 27 -0.98 -8.29 38.45
C MET A 27 -2.37 -8.84 38.79
N GLY A 28 -3.30 -8.70 37.81
CA GLY A 28 -4.69 -9.15 37.95
C GLY A 28 -5.67 -8.06 38.35
N GLN A 29 -5.24 -6.85 38.65
CA GLN A 29 -6.14 -5.69 38.80
C GLN A 29 -6.84 -5.36 37.49
N SER A 30 -8.15 -5.16 37.56
CA SER A 30 -8.95 -4.78 36.37
C SER A 30 -8.84 -3.29 36.11
N HIS A 31 -8.21 -2.93 34.98
CA HIS A 31 -8.04 -1.55 34.53
C HIS A 31 -8.94 -1.23 33.33
N VAL A 32 -10.25 -1.49 33.46
CA VAL A 32 -11.22 -1.33 32.37
C VAL A 32 -11.22 0.09 31.83
N GLY A 33 -10.92 0.23 30.55
CA GLY A 33 -11.02 1.48 29.80
C GLY A 33 -9.89 2.48 30.00
N LEU A 34 -8.87 2.19 30.81
CA LEU A 34 -7.73 3.12 31.00
C LEU A 34 -6.99 3.39 29.70
N GLN A 35 -6.70 2.35 28.88
CA GLN A 35 -6.05 2.52 27.59
C GLN A 35 -6.91 3.40 26.65
N ALA A 36 -8.23 3.25 26.64
CA ALA A 36 -9.10 4.09 25.82
C ALA A 36 -9.10 5.57 26.28
N ARG A 37 -8.98 5.83 27.58
CA ARG A 37 -8.83 7.19 28.12
C ARG A 37 -7.47 7.78 27.75
N LEU A 38 -6.40 7.00 27.89
CA LEU A 38 -5.04 7.38 27.46
C LEU A 38 -5.03 7.79 25.99
N MET A 39 -5.57 6.94 25.11
CA MET A 39 -5.65 7.23 23.69
C MET A 39 -6.47 8.49 23.38
N SER A 40 -7.58 8.69 24.06
CA SER A 40 -8.42 9.88 23.89
C SER A 40 -7.68 11.17 24.29
N GLN A 41 -6.89 11.13 25.36
CA GLN A 41 -6.09 12.26 25.81
C GLN A 41 -4.88 12.51 24.90
N ALA A 42 -4.16 11.45 24.54
CA ALA A 42 -2.99 11.52 23.66
C ALA A 42 -3.37 12.10 22.29
N LEU A 43 -4.43 11.60 21.66
CA LEU A 43 -4.86 12.06 20.35
C LEU A 43 -5.28 13.53 20.35
N ARG A 44 -5.92 14.02 21.41
CA ARG A 44 -6.23 15.47 21.54
C ARG A 44 -4.98 16.34 21.56
N LYS A 45 -3.93 15.92 22.28
CA LYS A 45 -2.66 16.63 22.33
C LYS A 45 -1.91 16.53 20.99
N LEU A 46 -1.78 15.31 20.46
CA LEU A 46 -1.06 15.03 19.23
C LEU A 46 -1.65 15.76 18.01
N THR A 47 -2.98 15.88 17.92
CA THR A 47 -3.61 16.56 16.78
C THR A 47 -3.13 18.00 16.61
N SER A 48 -2.92 18.74 17.70
CA SER A 48 -2.40 20.11 17.64
C SER A 48 -0.96 20.14 17.12
N SER A 49 -0.10 19.26 17.66
CA SER A 49 1.31 19.17 17.25
C SER A 49 1.44 18.70 15.80
N ILE A 50 0.72 17.66 15.40
CA ILE A 50 0.71 17.11 14.04
C ILE A 50 0.32 18.19 13.01
N ASN A 51 -0.72 18.99 13.31
CA ASN A 51 -1.15 20.06 12.40
C ASN A 51 -0.12 21.17 12.24
N LYS A 52 0.66 21.46 13.29
CA LYS A 52 1.71 22.49 13.24
C LYS A 52 2.93 22.01 12.46
N THR A 53 3.36 20.78 12.70
CA THR A 53 4.61 20.22 12.17
C THR A 53 4.44 19.50 10.83
N GLN A 54 3.21 19.34 10.34
CA GLN A 54 2.87 18.57 9.12
C GLN A 54 3.40 17.12 9.15
N THR A 55 3.64 16.58 10.37
CA THR A 55 4.15 15.23 10.57
C THR A 55 3.06 14.19 10.29
N THR A 56 3.36 13.17 9.52
CA THR A 56 2.47 12.02 9.33
C THR A 56 2.61 11.03 10.48
N VAL A 57 1.51 10.67 11.16
CA VAL A 57 1.53 9.67 12.23
C VAL A 57 0.75 8.43 11.84
N ILE A 58 1.43 7.29 11.85
CA ILE A 58 0.88 5.98 11.50
C ILE A 58 0.71 5.15 12.77
N PHE A 59 -0.53 4.77 13.06
CA PHE A 59 -0.84 3.85 14.17
C PHE A 59 -1.12 2.45 13.62
N ILE A 60 -0.31 1.48 14.00
CA ILE A 60 -0.57 0.08 13.74
C ILE A 60 -1.42 -0.47 14.87
N ASN A 61 -2.53 -1.13 14.54
CA ASN A 61 -3.45 -1.68 15.53
C ASN A 61 -3.79 -3.13 15.21
N GLN A 62 -4.11 -3.88 16.24
CA GLN A 62 -4.52 -5.27 16.12
C GLN A 62 -6.03 -5.40 16.20
N ILE A 63 -6.57 -6.33 15.43
CA ILE A 63 -7.98 -6.69 15.50
C ILE A 63 -8.18 -7.67 16.67
N ARG A 64 -9.23 -7.45 17.42
CA ARG A 64 -9.70 -8.30 18.53
C ARG A 64 -11.16 -8.62 18.28
N GLU A 65 -11.60 -9.74 18.77
CA GLU A 65 -13.00 -10.13 18.73
C GLU A 65 -13.66 -9.88 20.10
N LYS A 66 -14.86 -9.34 20.05
CA LYS A 66 -15.72 -9.22 21.21
C LYS A 66 -16.56 -10.48 21.36
N ILE A 67 -16.46 -11.12 22.50
CA ILE A 67 -17.30 -12.27 22.86
C ILE A 67 -18.74 -11.79 23.09
N GLY A 68 -19.74 -12.56 22.61
CA GLY A 68 -21.15 -12.32 22.88
C GLY A 68 -21.84 -11.30 21.95
N VAL A 69 -21.22 -10.90 20.84
CA VAL A 69 -21.89 -10.06 19.82
C VAL A 69 -22.75 -10.94 18.91
N MET A 70 -24.07 -10.86 19.09
CA MET A 70 -25.02 -11.65 18.28
C MET A 70 -25.36 -10.98 16.93
N TRP A 71 -25.19 -9.65 16.81
CA TRP A 71 -25.51 -8.88 15.61
C TRP A 71 -24.40 -7.89 15.27
N GLY A 72 -24.07 -7.77 13.97
CA GLY A 72 -23.02 -6.90 13.48
C GLY A 72 -21.62 -7.55 13.53
N SER A 73 -20.57 -6.76 13.26
CA SER A 73 -19.19 -7.26 13.29
C SER A 73 -18.69 -7.37 14.75
N PRO A 74 -18.21 -8.54 15.17
CA PRO A 74 -17.60 -8.72 16.49
C PRO A 74 -16.22 -8.05 16.58
N GLU A 75 -15.66 -7.64 15.45
CA GLU A 75 -14.31 -7.09 15.39
C GLU A 75 -14.19 -5.73 16.07
N THR A 76 -13.19 -5.57 16.87
CA THR A 76 -12.81 -4.33 17.56
C THR A 76 -11.30 -4.14 17.50
N THR A 77 -10.83 -2.96 17.90
CA THR A 77 -9.41 -2.62 17.96
C THR A 77 -9.04 -2.19 19.36
N SER A 78 -7.78 -2.36 19.76
CA SER A 78 -7.24 -1.86 21.02
C SER A 78 -7.30 -0.34 21.09
N GLY A 79 -7.30 0.25 22.29
CA GLY A 79 -7.26 1.70 22.50
C GLY A 79 -8.62 2.41 22.36
N GLY A 80 -9.74 1.68 22.28
CA GLY A 80 -11.09 2.23 22.24
C GLY A 80 -11.49 2.83 20.89
N ARG A 81 -12.40 3.81 20.91
CA ARG A 81 -13.00 4.38 19.69
C ARG A 81 -12.30 5.65 19.17
N ALA A 82 -11.48 6.32 19.99
CA ALA A 82 -10.96 7.64 19.68
C ALA A 82 -10.19 7.66 18.36
N LEU A 83 -9.30 6.70 18.15
CA LEU A 83 -8.51 6.61 16.93
C LEU A 83 -9.36 6.51 15.65
N LYS A 84 -10.50 5.84 15.70
CA LYS A 84 -11.43 5.75 14.56
C LYS A 84 -11.98 7.11 14.12
N PHE A 85 -12.15 8.05 15.05
CA PHE A 85 -12.63 9.40 14.76
C PHE A 85 -11.50 10.32 14.31
N TYR A 86 -10.36 10.29 15.00
CA TYR A 86 -9.22 11.17 14.72
C TYR A 86 -8.53 10.83 13.40
N ALA A 87 -8.37 9.55 13.06
CA ALA A 87 -7.68 9.13 11.84
C ALA A 87 -8.30 9.75 10.57
N SER A 88 -7.45 10.31 9.71
CA SER A 88 -7.82 10.81 8.38
C SER A 88 -8.02 9.65 7.41
N VAL A 89 -7.14 8.68 7.43
CA VAL A 89 -7.20 7.45 6.63
C VAL A 89 -7.21 6.24 7.55
N ARG A 90 -7.99 5.22 7.22
CA ARG A 90 -7.98 3.92 7.88
C ARG A 90 -7.91 2.83 6.84
N ILE A 91 -6.93 1.96 7.00
CA ILE A 91 -6.65 0.84 6.10
C ILE A 91 -6.88 -0.45 6.90
N ASP A 92 -7.70 -1.35 6.35
CA ASP A 92 -7.86 -2.72 6.85
C ASP A 92 -6.95 -3.62 6.03
N ILE A 93 -6.03 -4.33 6.70
CA ILE A 93 -5.07 -5.23 6.06
C ILE A 93 -5.43 -6.67 6.42
N ARG A 94 -5.67 -7.51 5.40
CA ARG A 94 -6.03 -8.91 5.57
C ARG A 94 -5.16 -9.82 4.73
N ARG A 95 -4.65 -10.88 5.32
CA ARG A 95 -4.08 -11.99 4.55
C ARG A 95 -5.21 -12.74 3.84
N ILE A 96 -5.05 -12.93 2.53
CA ILE A 96 -5.98 -13.69 1.68
C ILE A 96 -5.47 -15.13 1.53
N GLU A 97 -4.17 -15.25 1.21
CA GLU A 97 -3.56 -16.52 0.83
C GLU A 97 -2.11 -16.58 1.32
N THR A 98 -1.62 -17.79 1.54
CA THR A 98 -0.19 -18.02 1.79
C THR A 98 0.46 -18.50 0.50
N LEU A 99 1.48 -17.78 0.05
CA LEU A 99 2.24 -18.08 -1.17
C LEU A 99 3.26 -19.19 -0.88
N LYS A 100 3.34 -20.15 -1.79
CA LYS A 100 4.22 -21.32 -1.65
C LYS A 100 4.95 -21.63 -2.96
N ILE A 101 6.17 -22.12 -2.83
CA ILE A 101 6.92 -22.80 -3.90
C ILE A 101 7.13 -24.24 -3.46
N GLY A 102 6.43 -25.17 -4.11
CA GLY A 102 6.39 -26.55 -3.62
C GLY A 102 5.78 -26.65 -2.21
N ALA A 103 6.55 -27.12 -1.23
CA ALA A 103 6.14 -27.21 0.16
C ALA A 103 6.53 -25.98 1.00
N GLU A 104 7.39 -25.12 0.50
CA GLU A 104 7.94 -23.97 1.22
C GLU A 104 7.01 -22.76 1.13
N MET A 105 6.74 -22.15 2.31
CA MET A 105 6.00 -20.89 2.39
C MET A 105 6.97 -19.73 2.18
N ILE A 106 6.72 -18.93 1.12
CA ILE A 106 7.59 -17.82 0.69
C ILE A 106 7.02 -16.44 0.99
N GLY A 107 5.74 -16.35 1.29
CA GLY A 107 5.08 -15.08 1.52
C GLY A 107 3.58 -15.20 1.74
N ASN A 108 2.92 -14.06 1.75
CA ASN A 108 1.47 -13.96 1.84
C ASN A 108 0.92 -12.99 0.80
N ARG A 109 -0.20 -13.35 0.18
CA ARG A 109 -1.03 -12.40 -0.56
C ARG A 109 -1.93 -11.67 0.42
N VAL A 110 -1.96 -10.35 0.30
CA VAL A 110 -2.61 -9.45 1.23
C VAL A 110 -3.59 -8.55 0.48
N ARG A 111 -4.72 -8.26 1.11
CA ARG A 111 -5.67 -7.24 0.69
C ARG A 111 -5.60 -6.06 1.63
N ALA A 112 -5.39 -4.87 1.08
CA ALA A 112 -5.54 -3.60 1.75
C ALA A 112 -6.84 -2.92 1.30
N LYS A 113 -7.72 -2.60 2.25
CA LYS A 113 -8.99 -1.91 1.99
C LYS A 113 -9.04 -0.58 2.71
N ILE A 114 -9.30 0.49 2.00
CA ILE A 114 -9.50 1.82 2.57
C ILE A 114 -10.92 1.89 3.16
N VAL A 115 -11.02 1.73 4.48
CA VAL A 115 -12.32 1.74 5.18
C VAL A 115 -12.78 3.13 5.63
N LYS A 116 -11.87 4.11 5.63
CA LYS A 116 -12.14 5.54 5.84
C LYS A 116 -11.09 6.36 5.13
N ASN A 117 -11.53 7.42 4.46
CA ASN A 117 -10.64 8.40 3.87
C ASN A 117 -11.32 9.77 3.92
N LYS A 118 -10.59 10.80 4.41
CA LYS A 118 -11.05 12.20 4.46
C LYS A 118 -10.44 13.06 3.35
N VAL A 119 -9.43 12.54 2.65
CA VAL A 119 -8.66 13.29 1.64
C VAL A 119 -8.89 12.80 0.21
N ALA A 120 -9.54 11.64 0.03
CA ALA A 120 -9.91 11.07 -1.25
C ALA A 120 -11.12 10.13 -1.11
N PRO A 121 -11.77 9.66 -2.20
CA PRO A 121 -12.84 8.68 -2.12
C PRO A 121 -12.41 7.40 -1.42
N PRO A 122 -13.18 6.93 -0.40
CA PRO A 122 -12.88 5.71 0.35
C PRO A 122 -13.29 4.45 -0.43
N PHE A 123 -13.09 3.28 0.22
CA PHE A 123 -13.52 1.94 -0.19
C PHE A 123 -12.77 1.33 -1.38
N LYS A 124 -11.69 1.96 -1.84
CA LYS A 124 -10.77 1.31 -2.78
C LYS A 124 -10.04 0.16 -2.09
N GLU A 125 -9.75 -0.88 -2.86
CA GLU A 125 -9.00 -2.06 -2.43
C GLU A 125 -7.79 -2.27 -3.34
N ALA A 126 -6.70 -2.75 -2.76
CA ALA A 126 -5.52 -3.22 -3.49
C ALA A 126 -5.10 -4.58 -2.94
N GLN A 127 -4.60 -5.44 -3.82
CA GLN A 127 -4.02 -6.72 -3.45
C GLN A 127 -2.57 -6.77 -3.90
N PHE A 128 -1.70 -7.28 -3.04
CA PHE A 128 -0.28 -7.40 -3.31
C PHE A 128 0.34 -8.54 -2.50
N ASP A 129 1.52 -8.97 -2.93
CA ASP A 129 2.25 -10.04 -2.28
C ASP A 129 3.30 -9.45 -1.33
N ILE A 130 3.34 -9.96 -0.09
CA ILE A 130 4.41 -9.67 0.88
C ILE A 130 5.29 -10.92 0.96
N MET A 131 6.53 -10.79 0.52
CA MET A 131 7.53 -11.86 0.55
C MET A 131 8.28 -11.86 1.88
N PHE A 132 8.51 -13.02 2.45
CA PHE A 132 9.24 -13.13 3.71
C PHE A 132 10.68 -12.63 3.56
N GLY A 133 11.11 -11.77 4.48
CA GLY A 133 12.43 -11.16 4.47
C GLY A 133 12.69 -10.09 3.37
N GLN A 134 11.74 -9.87 2.45
CA GLN A 134 11.90 -8.92 1.34
C GLN A 134 10.86 -7.78 1.34
N GLY A 135 9.69 -8.01 1.97
CA GLY A 135 8.61 -7.03 1.98
C GLY A 135 7.68 -7.16 0.78
N ILE A 136 7.08 -6.02 0.36
CA ILE A 136 6.14 -5.99 -0.77
C ILE A 136 6.88 -6.30 -2.08
N SER A 137 6.33 -7.24 -2.86
CA SER A 137 6.87 -7.59 -4.18
C SER A 137 6.50 -6.53 -5.21
N ARG A 138 7.46 -5.68 -5.60
CA ARG A 138 7.28 -4.66 -6.64
C ARG A 138 6.93 -5.30 -7.99
N GLU A 139 7.70 -6.29 -8.42
CA GLU A 139 7.49 -6.99 -9.70
C GLU A 139 6.14 -7.72 -9.72
N GLY A 140 5.74 -8.29 -8.57
CA GLY A 140 4.43 -8.91 -8.42
C GLY A 140 3.29 -7.92 -8.60
N SER A 141 3.42 -6.72 -8.06
CA SER A 141 2.46 -5.64 -8.19
C SER A 141 2.41 -5.09 -9.63
N LEU A 142 3.56 -4.91 -10.28
CA LEU A 142 3.64 -4.49 -11.68
C LEU A 142 2.95 -5.49 -12.61
N LEU A 143 3.16 -6.79 -12.41
CA LEU A 143 2.49 -7.83 -13.19
C LEU A 143 0.97 -7.82 -12.98
N ASP A 144 0.50 -7.72 -11.73
CA ASP A 144 -0.93 -7.72 -11.42
C ASP A 144 -1.62 -6.50 -12.04
N VAL A 145 -1.09 -5.29 -11.79
CA VAL A 145 -1.66 -4.05 -12.34
C VAL A 145 -1.50 -3.99 -13.86
N GLY A 146 -0.37 -4.45 -14.41
CA GLY A 146 -0.15 -4.53 -15.84
C GLY A 146 -1.16 -5.44 -16.55
N VAL A 147 -1.53 -6.56 -15.93
CA VAL A 147 -2.60 -7.46 -16.46
C VAL A 147 -3.97 -6.78 -16.36
N ASP A 148 -4.29 -6.15 -15.22
CA ASP A 148 -5.58 -5.49 -15.00
C ASP A 148 -5.82 -4.33 -15.99
N HIS A 149 -4.76 -3.66 -16.43
CA HIS A 149 -4.80 -2.57 -17.40
C HIS A 149 -4.49 -2.99 -18.84
N GLY A 150 -4.30 -4.30 -19.11
CA GLY A 150 -4.06 -4.84 -20.46
C GLY A 150 -2.68 -4.55 -21.04
N ILE A 151 -1.75 -4.01 -20.25
CA ILE A 151 -0.35 -3.75 -20.61
C ILE A 151 0.43 -5.08 -20.68
N VAL A 152 0.20 -5.95 -19.71
CA VAL A 152 0.73 -7.31 -19.69
C VAL A 152 -0.35 -8.27 -20.13
N ARG A 153 -0.09 -9.00 -21.20
CA ARG A 153 -0.98 -10.06 -21.68
C ARG A 153 -0.73 -11.35 -20.91
N LYS A 154 -1.79 -11.89 -20.32
CA LYS A 154 -1.76 -13.21 -19.67
C LYS A 154 -2.52 -14.22 -20.52
N ALA A 155 -1.82 -15.23 -21.04
CA ALA A 155 -2.40 -16.33 -21.80
C ALA A 155 -2.13 -17.67 -21.08
N GLY A 156 -3.13 -18.20 -20.40
CA GLY A 156 -2.96 -19.35 -19.51
C GLY A 156 -1.97 -19.03 -18.38
N ALA A 157 -0.84 -19.75 -18.36
CA ALA A 157 0.23 -19.51 -17.39
C ALA A 157 1.30 -18.51 -17.89
N TRP A 158 1.24 -18.07 -19.13
CA TRP A 158 2.26 -17.21 -19.74
C TRP A 158 1.94 -15.73 -19.60
N PHE A 159 2.98 -14.95 -19.23
CA PHE A 159 2.95 -13.50 -19.17
C PHE A 159 3.80 -12.92 -20.29
N THR A 160 3.26 -11.96 -21.01
CA THR A 160 3.93 -11.28 -22.14
C THR A 160 3.72 -9.78 -22.01
N TYR A 161 4.79 -9.01 -22.15
CA TYR A 161 4.79 -7.55 -22.20
C TYR A 161 5.34 -7.15 -23.57
N ASP A 162 4.56 -6.41 -24.34
CA ASP A 162 4.78 -6.20 -25.77
C ASP A 162 5.00 -7.55 -26.50
N GLU A 163 6.15 -7.76 -27.11
CA GLU A 163 6.54 -9.00 -27.73
C GLU A 163 7.46 -9.86 -26.85
N ILE A 164 7.78 -9.38 -25.64
CA ILE A 164 8.71 -10.02 -24.72
C ILE A 164 7.97 -11.02 -23.85
N GLN A 165 8.36 -12.28 -23.90
CA GLN A 165 7.83 -13.32 -23.04
C GLN A 165 8.52 -13.26 -21.66
N LEU A 166 7.79 -12.76 -20.63
CA LEU A 166 8.33 -12.59 -19.29
C LEU A 166 8.53 -13.94 -18.57
N GLY A 167 7.69 -14.94 -18.87
CA GLY A 167 7.85 -16.28 -18.29
C GLY A 167 6.55 -17.06 -18.12
N GLN A 168 6.70 -18.33 -17.79
CA GLN A 168 5.61 -19.22 -17.43
C GLN A 168 5.39 -19.20 -15.91
N GLY A 169 4.24 -18.69 -15.48
CA GLY A 169 3.88 -18.50 -14.09
C GLY A 169 4.42 -17.19 -13.49
N LYS A 170 3.71 -16.70 -12.47
CA LYS A 170 3.99 -15.39 -11.85
C LYS A 170 5.40 -15.31 -11.27
N GLU A 171 5.87 -16.37 -10.62
CA GLU A 171 7.19 -16.37 -9.98
C GLU A 171 8.35 -16.29 -10.97
N ASN A 172 8.23 -17.00 -12.12
CA ASN A 172 9.24 -16.89 -13.18
C ASN A 172 9.24 -15.49 -13.82
N SER A 173 8.06 -14.91 -14.04
CA SER A 173 7.93 -13.55 -14.59
C SER A 173 8.49 -12.49 -13.61
N LYS A 174 8.27 -12.64 -12.31
CA LYS A 174 8.88 -11.79 -11.27
C LYS A 174 10.41 -11.89 -11.30
N ARG A 175 10.96 -13.10 -11.44
CA ARG A 175 12.39 -13.32 -11.53
C ARG A 175 12.96 -12.66 -12.79
N PHE A 176 12.31 -12.84 -13.94
CA PHE A 176 12.70 -12.20 -15.19
C PHE A 176 12.79 -10.67 -15.05
N LEU A 177 11.78 -10.04 -14.45
CA LEU A 177 11.77 -8.58 -14.23
C LEU A 177 12.88 -8.11 -13.27
N ARG A 178 13.27 -8.92 -12.28
CA ARG A 178 14.43 -8.62 -11.43
C ARG A 178 15.76 -8.69 -12.15
N GLU A 179 15.89 -9.65 -13.07
CA GLU A 179 17.09 -9.86 -13.86
C GLU A 179 17.20 -8.85 -15.03
N ASN A 180 16.09 -8.23 -15.44
CA ASN A 180 16.00 -7.27 -16.54
C ASN A 180 15.38 -5.96 -16.04
N ALA A 181 16.20 -5.15 -15.36
CA ALA A 181 15.76 -3.93 -14.70
C ALA A 181 15.25 -2.84 -15.67
N ASP A 182 15.77 -2.79 -16.87
CA ASP A 182 15.36 -1.93 -17.98
C ASP A 182 13.92 -2.21 -18.40
N ILE A 183 13.58 -3.48 -18.63
CA ILE A 183 12.22 -3.92 -18.96
C ILE A 183 11.26 -3.67 -17.79
N ALA A 184 11.71 -3.91 -16.56
CA ALA A 184 10.91 -3.63 -15.38
C ALA A 184 10.60 -2.14 -15.22
N LEU A 185 11.56 -1.25 -15.52
CA LEU A 185 11.38 0.21 -15.47
C LEU A 185 10.42 0.69 -16.58
N GLN A 186 10.56 0.15 -17.78
CA GLN A 186 9.66 0.45 -18.90
C GLN A 186 8.23 0.04 -18.57
N LEU A 187 8.02 -1.19 -18.10
CA LEU A 187 6.71 -1.69 -17.66
C LEU A 187 6.14 -0.82 -16.53
N GLU A 188 6.95 -0.40 -15.57
CA GLU A 188 6.52 0.49 -14.48
C GLU A 188 6.05 1.84 -15.01
N THR A 189 6.78 2.41 -15.95
CA THR A 189 6.42 3.68 -16.60
C THR A 189 5.08 3.57 -17.30
N ASP A 190 4.86 2.50 -18.08
CA ASP A 190 3.61 2.27 -18.78
C ASP A 190 2.44 2.03 -17.82
N VAL A 191 2.69 1.30 -16.73
CA VAL A 191 1.69 1.12 -15.67
C VAL A 191 1.34 2.47 -15.04
N TYR A 192 2.31 3.34 -14.72
CA TYR A 192 2.06 4.65 -14.14
C TYR A 192 1.30 5.58 -15.09
N LYS A 193 1.60 5.53 -16.39
CA LYS A 193 0.83 6.24 -17.42
C LYS A 193 -0.62 5.75 -17.45
N ALA A 194 -0.83 4.44 -17.46
CA ALA A 194 -2.17 3.84 -17.55
C ALA A 194 -3.04 4.13 -16.30
N VAL A 195 -2.43 4.24 -15.12
CA VAL A 195 -3.16 4.60 -13.88
C VAL A 195 -3.26 6.12 -13.66
N GLY A 196 -2.69 6.96 -14.55
CA GLY A 196 -2.75 8.42 -14.49
C GLY A 196 -1.85 9.03 -13.39
N MET A 197 -0.76 8.37 -13.04
CA MET A 197 0.26 8.89 -12.12
C MET A 197 1.34 9.70 -12.83
N ILE A 198 1.52 9.49 -14.11
CA ILE A 198 2.43 10.22 -14.99
C ILE A 198 1.61 10.62 -16.22
N GLU A 199 1.77 11.86 -16.70
CA GLU A 199 1.17 12.27 -17.97
C GLU A 199 1.80 11.47 -19.11
N PRO A 200 1.03 11.04 -20.12
CA PRO A 200 1.61 10.49 -21.34
C PRO A 200 2.53 11.56 -21.94
N ASP A 201 3.76 11.20 -22.31
CA ASP A 201 4.61 12.09 -23.07
C ASP A 201 3.80 12.57 -24.28
N GLU A 202 3.63 13.87 -24.42
CA GLU A 202 3.18 14.45 -25.69
C GLU A 202 4.26 14.02 -26.70
N ALA A 203 3.92 13.07 -27.56
CA ALA A 203 4.76 12.66 -28.64
C ALA A 203 5.06 13.96 -29.40
N THR A 204 6.32 14.36 -29.42
CA THR A 204 6.82 15.44 -30.25
C THR A 204 6.56 15.05 -31.70
N GLU A 205 5.45 15.55 -32.26
CA GLU A 205 5.18 15.60 -33.69
C GLU A 205 6.08 16.69 -34.32
N GLU A 206 7.37 16.65 -34.09
CA GLU A 206 8.33 17.60 -34.71
C GLU A 206 9.53 16.90 -35.33
N ASP A 207 9.32 15.85 -36.14
CA ASP A 207 10.43 15.33 -37.00
C ASP A 207 9.93 14.73 -38.32
N THR A 208 8.93 15.32 -38.96
CA THR A 208 8.57 14.93 -40.31
C THR A 208 8.11 16.13 -41.16
N VAL A 209 8.90 17.22 -41.24
CA VAL A 209 8.81 18.19 -42.33
C VAL A 209 10.19 18.78 -42.54
N GLU A 210 10.99 18.16 -43.40
CA GLU A 210 11.95 18.85 -44.27
C GLU A 210 12.75 17.82 -45.11
N GLU A 211 12.14 17.32 -46.15
CA GLU A 211 12.82 16.88 -47.37
C GLU A 211 11.79 16.86 -48.50
N SER A 212 11.57 18.00 -49.08
CA SER A 212 11.06 18.10 -50.45
C SER A 212 11.81 19.24 -51.14
N GLU A 213 13.00 18.95 -51.55
CA GLU A 213 13.57 19.20 -52.86
C GLU A 213 13.12 20.46 -53.60
N ASP A 214 14.00 21.43 -53.56
CA ASP A 214 14.20 22.40 -54.60
C ASP A 214 14.77 21.68 -55.86
N ALA A 215 13.96 21.53 -56.86
CA ALA A 215 14.35 21.14 -58.21
C ALA A 215 13.69 22.11 -59.22
N THR A 216 14.34 23.21 -59.41
CA THR A 216 14.14 24.08 -60.57
C THR A 216 14.83 23.48 -61.80
N PRO A 217 14.19 23.32 -62.95
CA PRO A 217 14.92 23.24 -64.22
C PRO A 217 14.88 24.58 -64.93
N GLU A 218 16.08 25.11 -65.21
CA GLU A 218 16.28 26.10 -66.23
C GLU A 218 15.82 25.59 -67.61
N LYS A 219 14.96 26.37 -68.28
CA LYS A 219 15.09 26.97 -69.63
C LYS A 219 13.89 27.83 -69.97
#